data_25f127f3116305a2433580ee61cda911
#
_entry.id   25f127f3116305a2433580ee61cda911
#
_cell.length_a   1.000
_cell.length_b   1.000
_cell.length_c   1.000
_cell.angle_alpha   90.00
_cell.angle_beta   90.00
_cell.angle_gamma   90.00
#
_symmetry.space_group_name_H-M   'P 1'
#
loop_
_entity.id
_entity.type
_entity.pdbx_description
1 polymer ?
#
loop_
_entity_poly.entity_id
_entity_poly.type
_entity_poly.pdbx_seq_one_letter_code
_entity_poly.pdbx_strand_id
1 'polypeptide(L)'
;YIENVLPDLKGFEMLELNCGTGEDAVLFSEKGFNIVATDVSEEMLKVTQEKVQQFSMQNKISSQYLDLDSFDDSLFEKKFDLVFSNFGGLNCINPESLQKLLDKLPAILSPKGRFVAVVMPKFCIWETLYFLSKLQFRYAFRRLTKGSVEAVLQDVMVKTWYFNPSQMKKWAVKFSVVAKKPIGIALPPSYLQHFFSRHKRFLGKLNRLEKRLNKWAALSGIADHYLIDFRLKPEKH
;
A
#
# COMPACT_ATOMS: atom_id res chain seq x y z
N TYR A 1 4.67 -11.37 3.14
CA TYR A 1 4.19 -11.83 1.83
C TYR A 1 5.28 -11.74 0.78
N ILE A 2 5.88 -10.58 0.61
CA ILE A 2 6.91 -10.33 -0.43
C ILE A 2 8.07 -11.31 -0.30
N GLU A 3 8.57 -11.55 0.90
CA GLU A 3 9.63 -12.53 1.19
C GLU A 3 9.31 -13.96 0.73
N ASN A 4 8.02 -14.33 0.76
CA ASN A 4 7.60 -15.68 0.37
C ASN A 4 7.43 -15.85 -1.15
N VAL A 5 7.32 -14.76 -1.89
CA VAL A 5 7.04 -14.79 -3.34
C VAL A 5 8.23 -14.36 -4.19
N LEU A 6 9.23 -13.74 -3.57
CA LEU A 6 10.52 -13.39 -4.15
C LEU A 6 11.62 -14.09 -3.34
N PRO A 7 12.00 -15.31 -3.70
CA PRO A 7 12.86 -16.18 -2.89
C PRO A 7 14.31 -15.71 -2.78
N ASP A 8 14.80 -14.96 -3.75
CA ASP A 8 16.15 -14.40 -3.75
C ASP A 8 16.06 -12.87 -3.89
N LEU A 9 16.24 -12.17 -2.78
CA LEU A 9 16.00 -10.72 -2.69
C LEU A 9 17.28 -9.89 -2.83
N LYS A 10 18.45 -10.53 -2.88
CA LYS A 10 19.72 -9.80 -2.94
C LYS A 10 19.92 -9.13 -4.28
N GLY A 11 20.14 -7.82 -4.24
CA GLY A 11 20.37 -7.00 -5.41
C GLY A 11 19.13 -6.67 -6.23
N PHE A 12 17.92 -7.00 -5.75
CA PHE A 12 16.66 -6.60 -6.42
C PHE A 12 16.50 -5.09 -6.35
N GLU A 13 16.09 -4.51 -7.46
CA GLU A 13 15.77 -3.09 -7.58
C GLU A 13 14.31 -2.86 -7.21
N MET A 14 14.07 -2.01 -6.22
CA MET A 14 12.74 -1.67 -5.72
C MET A 14 12.48 -0.17 -5.85
N LEU A 15 11.31 0.18 -6.37
CA LEU A 15 10.74 1.52 -6.27
C LEU A 15 9.65 1.50 -5.20
N GLU A 16 9.82 2.28 -4.16
CA GLU A 16 8.81 2.49 -3.15
C GLU A 16 8.07 3.80 -3.43
N LEU A 17 6.76 3.67 -3.65
CA LEU A 17 5.85 4.79 -3.82
C LEU A 17 5.25 5.18 -2.47
N ASN A 18 5.24 6.48 -2.13
CA ASN A 18 4.73 7.00 -0.85
C ASN A 18 5.48 6.39 0.35
N CYS A 19 6.80 6.56 0.38
CA CYS A 19 7.66 5.94 1.41
C CYS A 19 7.45 6.51 2.82
N GLY A 20 6.80 7.67 2.95
CA GLY A 20 6.60 8.33 4.23
C GLY A 20 7.93 8.53 4.96
N THR A 21 8.04 7.99 6.16
CA THR A 21 9.25 8.08 6.99
C THR A 21 10.30 6.99 6.70
N GLY A 22 10.15 6.20 5.60
CA GLY A 22 11.14 5.24 5.13
C GLY A 22 11.26 3.93 5.94
N GLU A 23 10.24 3.56 6.72
CA GLU A 23 10.27 2.31 7.52
C GLU A 23 10.38 1.08 6.63
N ASP A 24 9.58 1.03 5.56
CA ASP A 24 9.59 -0.10 4.62
C ASP A 24 10.91 -0.12 3.82
N ALA A 25 11.43 1.06 3.41
CA ALA A 25 12.73 1.16 2.73
C ALA A 25 13.85 0.53 3.57
N VAL A 26 13.94 0.88 4.86
CA VAL A 26 14.93 0.30 5.77
C VAL A 26 14.74 -1.20 5.87
N LEU A 27 13.50 -1.66 6.14
CA LEU A 27 13.18 -3.09 6.29
C LEU A 27 13.56 -3.91 5.04
N PHE A 28 13.25 -3.43 3.83
CA PHE A 28 13.59 -4.14 2.61
C PHE A 28 15.07 -4.06 2.27
N SER A 29 15.74 -2.96 2.61
CA SER A 29 17.19 -2.84 2.44
C SER A 29 17.97 -3.83 3.30
N GLU A 30 17.54 -4.08 4.55
CA GLU A 30 18.08 -5.14 5.42
C GLU A 30 17.96 -6.52 4.77
N LYS A 31 16.92 -6.73 3.96
CA LYS A 31 16.68 -7.98 3.23
C LYS A 31 17.45 -8.08 1.90
N GLY A 32 18.18 -7.04 1.54
CA GLY A 32 19.07 -7.06 0.39
C GLY A 32 18.61 -6.31 -0.85
N PHE A 33 17.48 -5.58 -0.79
CA PHE A 33 17.03 -4.72 -1.89
C PHE A 33 17.89 -3.46 -2.03
N ASN A 34 18.02 -2.99 -3.27
CA ASN A 34 18.39 -1.61 -3.58
C ASN A 34 17.12 -0.81 -3.82
N ILE A 35 16.96 0.33 -3.17
CA ILE A 35 15.66 1.01 -3.08
C ILE A 35 15.76 2.45 -3.56
N VAL A 36 14.82 2.85 -4.40
CA VAL A 36 14.48 4.23 -4.65
C VAL A 36 13.20 4.51 -3.86
N ALA A 37 13.33 5.21 -2.74
CA ALA A 37 12.21 5.60 -1.88
C ALA A 37 11.67 6.96 -2.36
N THR A 38 10.37 7.04 -2.66
CA THR A 38 9.77 8.26 -3.21
C THR A 38 8.58 8.72 -2.38
N ASP A 39 8.44 10.05 -2.26
CA ASP A 39 7.29 10.69 -1.64
C ASP A 39 7.07 12.08 -2.25
N VAL A 40 5.84 12.61 -2.13
CA VAL A 40 5.49 13.98 -2.52
C VAL A 40 5.82 14.99 -1.40
N SER A 41 6.00 14.55 -0.17
CA SER A 41 6.37 15.39 0.97
C SER A 41 7.89 15.45 1.13
N GLU A 42 8.46 16.64 0.97
CA GLU A 42 9.88 16.88 1.23
C GLU A 42 10.26 16.63 2.69
N GLU A 43 9.33 16.89 3.63
CA GLU A 43 9.53 16.61 5.05
C GLU A 43 9.67 15.09 5.31
N MET A 44 8.84 14.27 4.67
CA MET A 44 8.93 12.82 4.78
C MET A 44 10.24 12.29 4.17
N LEU A 45 10.64 12.83 3.01
CA LEU A 45 11.92 12.49 2.38
C LEU A 45 13.11 12.86 3.27
N LYS A 46 13.05 14.01 3.95
CA LYS A 46 14.09 14.40 4.90
C LYS A 46 14.20 13.41 6.07
N VAL A 47 13.07 13.02 6.67
CA VAL A 47 13.05 12.01 7.74
C VAL A 47 13.59 10.67 7.24
N THR A 48 13.22 10.27 6.01
CA THR A 48 13.76 9.07 5.37
C THR A 48 15.28 9.16 5.21
N GLN A 49 15.81 10.29 4.74
CA GLN A 49 17.28 10.50 4.58
C GLN A 49 18.01 10.45 5.91
N GLU A 50 17.48 11.09 6.96
CA GLU A 50 18.05 11.03 8.30
C GLU A 50 18.11 9.59 8.82
N LYS A 51 17.05 8.81 8.61
CA LYS A 51 17.00 7.39 8.96
C LYS A 51 18.00 6.55 8.16
N VAL A 52 18.09 6.75 6.85
CA VAL A 52 19.08 6.09 5.98
C VAL A 52 20.50 6.36 6.45
N GLN A 53 20.81 7.58 6.89
CA GLN A 53 22.09 7.93 7.47
C GLN A 53 22.31 7.24 8.82
N GLN A 54 21.34 7.27 9.70
CA GLN A 54 21.38 6.63 11.03
C GLN A 54 21.70 5.13 10.93
N PHE A 55 21.13 4.43 9.94
CA PHE A 55 21.34 2.99 9.73
C PHE A 55 22.48 2.68 8.75
N SER A 56 23.22 3.69 8.26
CA SER A 56 24.34 3.54 7.30
C SER A 56 23.96 2.80 6.01
N MET A 57 22.77 3.12 5.47
CA MET A 57 22.19 2.44 4.30
C MET A 57 22.27 3.25 3.00
N GLN A 58 23.12 4.31 2.93
CA GLN A 58 23.20 5.23 1.79
C GLN A 58 23.60 4.52 0.48
N ASN A 59 24.28 3.39 0.57
CA ASN A 59 24.68 2.60 -0.60
C ASN A 59 23.52 1.76 -1.19
N LYS A 60 22.40 1.65 -0.48
CA LYS A 60 21.26 0.80 -0.86
C LYS A 60 19.96 1.56 -1.02
N ILE A 61 19.81 2.69 -0.33
CA ILE A 61 18.58 3.49 -0.34
C ILE A 61 18.92 4.88 -0.85
N SER A 62 18.28 5.28 -1.94
CA SER A 62 18.19 6.66 -2.39
C SER A 62 16.79 7.18 -2.21
N SER A 63 16.64 8.48 -1.96
CA SER A 63 15.32 9.12 -1.84
C SER A 63 15.15 10.17 -2.94
N GLN A 64 13.94 10.24 -3.50
CA GLN A 64 13.58 11.12 -4.60
C GLN A 64 12.18 11.67 -4.45
N TYR A 65 11.99 12.96 -4.73
CA TYR A 65 10.65 13.56 -4.84
C TYR A 65 9.89 12.93 -6.01
N LEU A 66 8.64 12.54 -5.77
CA LEU A 66 7.74 12.01 -6.78
C LEU A 66 6.29 12.35 -6.44
N ASP A 67 5.65 13.10 -7.32
CA ASP A 67 4.21 13.32 -7.27
C ASP A 67 3.50 12.29 -8.16
N LEU A 68 2.69 11.42 -7.55
CA LEU A 68 1.96 10.39 -8.26
C LEU A 68 0.78 10.92 -9.07
N ASP A 69 0.28 12.13 -8.79
CA ASP A 69 -0.74 12.77 -9.62
C ASP A 69 -0.17 13.21 -10.98
N SER A 70 1.13 13.47 -11.05
CA SER A 70 1.88 13.82 -12.26
C SER A 70 2.98 12.82 -12.62
N PHE A 71 2.76 11.52 -12.32
CA PHE A 71 3.76 10.48 -12.51
C PHE A 71 4.32 10.45 -13.94
N ASP A 72 5.65 10.51 -14.02
CA ASP A 72 6.40 10.40 -15.27
C ASP A 72 7.41 9.24 -15.19
N ASP A 73 7.21 8.24 -16.05
CA ASP A 73 8.06 7.06 -16.14
C ASP A 73 9.47 7.36 -16.70
N SER A 74 9.64 8.47 -17.43
CA SER A 74 10.94 8.91 -17.96
C SER A 74 11.95 9.34 -16.88
N LEU A 75 11.49 9.56 -15.64
CA LEU A 75 12.34 9.86 -14.49
C LEU A 75 13.23 8.68 -14.08
N PHE A 76 12.93 7.48 -14.57
CA PHE A 76 13.62 6.25 -14.18
C PHE A 76 14.33 5.61 -15.37
N GLU A 77 15.66 5.68 -15.38
CA GLU A 77 16.48 5.04 -16.41
C GLU A 77 16.58 3.52 -16.25
N LYS A 78 16.43 3.03 -15.00
CA LYS A 78 16.51 1.60 -14.67
C LYS A 78 15.12 0.96 -14.55
N LYS A 79 15.09 -0.38 -14.68
CA LYS A 79 13.90 -1.17 -14.42
C LYS A 79 13.90 -1.67 -12.97
N PHE A 80 12.69 -1.84 -12.43
CA PHE A 80 12.50 -2.32 -11.07
C PHE A 80 11.92 -3.74 -11.07
N ASP A 81 12.42 -4.56 -10.17
CA ASP A 81 11.89 -5.92 -9.93
C ASP A 81 10.64 -5.87 -9.04
N LEU A 82 10.55 -4.83 -8.22
CA LEU A 82 9.39 -4.56 -7.37
C LEU A 82 9.06 -3.07 -7.38
N VAL A 83 7.83 -2.73 -7.73
CA VAL A 83 7.22 -1.45 -7.38
C VAL A 83 6.29 -1.70 -6.21
N PHE A 84 6.43 -0.94 -5.14
CA PHE A 84 5.72 -1.15 -3.88
C PHE A 84 5.05 0.12 -3.38
N SER A 85 3.83 0.00 -2.89
CA SER A 85 3.13 1.08 -2.19
C SER A 85 2.39 0.50 -0.99
N ASN A 86 2.64 1.04 0.20
CA ASN A 86 2.09 0.53 1.45
C ASN A 86 1.08 1.49 2.07
N PHE A 87 0.29 0.97 2.98
CA PHE A 87 -0.64 1.66 3.89
C PHE A 87 -1.43 2.83 3.29
N GLY A 88 -2.08 2.57 2.14
CA GLY A 88 -3.04 3.52 1.59
C GLY A 88 -2.44 4.73 0.90
N GLY A 89 -1.13 4.76 0.61
CA GLY A 89 -0.52 5.84 -0.17
C GLY A 89 -1.23 6.07 -1.51
N LEU A 90 -1.59 5.00 -2.22
CA LEU A 90 -2.38 5.09 -3.45
C LEU A 90 -3.82 5.63 -3.21
N ASN A 91 -4.30 5.61 -1.99
CA ASN A 91 -5.60 6.18 -1.64
C ASN A 91 -5.55 7.71 -1.53
N CYS A 92 -4.36 8.33 -1.58
CA CYS A 92 -4.19 9.77 -1.56
C CYS A 92 -4.21 10.41 -2.96
N ILE A 93 -4.20 9.61 -4.02
CA ILE A 93 -4.26 10.08 -5.42
C ILE A 93 -5.65 9.84 -6.01
N ASN A 94 -6.06 10.70 -6.95
CA ASN A 94 -7.36 10.60 -7.55
C ASN A 94 -7.46 9.39 -8.52
N PRO A 95 -8.69 8.93 -8.85
CA PRO A 95 -8.88 7.75 -9.71
C PRO A 95 -8.26 7.85 -11.10
N GLU A 96 -8.21 9.06 -11.67
CA GLU A 96 -7.66 9.29 -13.02
C GLU A 96 -6.13 9.18 -13.00
N SER A 97 -5.50 9.81 -12.00
CA SER A 97 -4.05 9.73 -11.81
C SER A 97 -3.61 8.29 -11.49
N LEU A 98 -4.39 7.56 -10.67
CA LEU A 98 -4.11 6.15 -10.39
C LEU A 98 -4.19 5.29 -11.66
N GLN A 99 -5.15 5.53 -12.55
CA GLN A 99 -5.22 4.81 -13.83
C GLN A 99 -4.01 5.12 -14.71
N LYS A 100 -3.62 6.39 -14.83
CA LYS A 100 -2.42 6.81 -15.57
C LYS A 100 -1.15 6.17 -15.01
N LEU A 101 -1.01 6.13 -13.67
CA LEU A 101 0.09 5.44 -13.01
C LEU A 101 0.12 3.96 -13.42
N LEU A 102 -1.01 3.24 -13.31
CA LEU A 102 -1.10 1.83 -13.67
C LEU A 102 -0.78 1.56 -15.14
N ASP A 103 -1.08 2.49 -16.04
CA ASP A 103 -0.76 2.39 -17.47
C ASP A 103 0.74 2.62 -17.77
N LYS A 104 1.42 3.41 -16.93
CA LYS A 104 2.85 3.75 -17.08
C LYS A 104 3.79 2.79 -16.35
N LEU A 105 3.37 2.19 -15.24
CA LEU A 105 4.19 1.24 -14.46
C LEU A 105 4.87 0.13 -15.29
N PRO A 106 4.24 -0.45 -16.34
CA PRO A 106 4.91 -1.44 -17.19
C PRO A 106 6.22 -0.95 -17.81
N ALA A 107 6.31 0.35 -18.10
CA ALA A 107 7.52 0.92 -18.70
C ALA A 107 8.74 0.89 -17.78
N ILE A 108 8.54 0.87 -16.47
CA ILE A 108 9.63 0.86 -15.47
C ILE A 108 9.81 -0.49 -14.76
N LEU A 109 8.97 -1.47 -15.04
CA LEU A 109 9.10 -2.82 -14.47
C LEU A 109 10.03 -3.70 -15.31
N SER A 110 10.81 -4.55 -14.65
CA SER A 110 11.53 -5.63 -15.29
C SER A 110 10.54 -6.69 -15.86
N PRO A 111 10.93 -7.56 -16.81
CA PRO A 111 10.01 -8.52 -17.43
C PRO A 111 9.32 -9.47 -16.44
N LYS A 112 9.95 -9.74 -15.30
CA LYS A 112 9.39 -10.54 -14.19
C LYS A 112 8.97 -9.68 -13.01
N GLY A 113 9.05 -8.37 -13.16
CA GLY A 113 8.76 -7.39 -12.13
C GLY A 113 7.32 -7.47 -11.63
N ARG A 114 7.14 -7.01 -10.41
CA ARG A 114 5.85 -7.02 -9.71
C ARG A 114 5.47 -5.62 -9.25
N PHE A 115 4.19 -5.36 -9.27
CA PHE A 115 3.62 -4.22 -8.56
C PHE A 115 2.78 -4.73 -7.40
N VAL A 116 3.18 -4.42 -6.18
CA VAL A 116 2.49 -4.81 -4.94
C VAL A 116 2.02 -3.57 -4.21
N ALA A 117 0.74 -3.52 -3.91
CA ALA A 117 0.15 -2.39 -3.21
C ALA A 117 -0.75 -2.82 -2.06
N VAL A 118 -0.76 -2.02 -0.99
CA VAL A 118 -1.71 -2.13 0.13
C VAL A 118 -2.67 -0.94 0.04
N VAL A 119 -3.96 -1.25 -0.15
CA VAL A 119 -4.98 -0.27 -0.54
C VAL A 119 -6.20 -0.39 0.38
N MET A 120 -6.86 0.73 0.67
CA MET A 120 -8.12 0.78 1.42
C MET A 120 -9.31 0.52 0.49
N PRO A 121 -10.17 -0.50 0.78
CA PRO A 121 -11.38 -0.77 -0.01
C PRO A 121 -12.51 0.21 0.33
N LYS A 122 -13.54 0.22 -0.52
CA LYS A 122 -14.75 1.04 -0.34
C LYS A 122 -15.65 0.61 0.82
N PHE A 123 -15.34 -0.47 1.48
CA PHE A 123 -16.07 -0.94 2.66
C PHE A 123 -15.10 -1.54 3.67
N CYS A 124 -15.30 -1.19 4.94
CA CYS A 124 -14.54 -1.75 6.06
C CYS A 124 -15.52 -2.19 7.14
N ILE A 125 -15.58 -3.48 7.43
CA ILE A 125 -16.53 -4.03 8.40
C ILE A 125 -16.33 -3.44 9.80
N TRP A 126 -15.08 -3.29 10.26
CA TRP A 126 -14.76 -2.71 11.57
C TRP A 126 -15.22 -1.25 11.68
N GLU A 127 -14.91 -0.43 10.69
CA GLU A 127 -15.28 0.98 10.67
C GLU A 127 -16.80 1.12 10.65
N THR A 128 -17.46 0.35 9.80
CA THR A 128 -18.91 0.35 9.70
C THR A 128 -19.58 -0.03 11.03
N LEU A 129 -19.18 -1.15 11.65
CA LEU A 129 -19.75 -1.59 12.93
C LEU A 129 -19.45 -0.59 14.06
N TYR A 130 -18.25 -0.02 14.11
CA TYR A 130 -17.88 0.97 15.10
C TYR A 130 -18.76 2.22 15.02
N PHE A 131 -18.94 2.80 13.85
CA PHE A 131 -19.76 4.00 13.70
C PHE A 131 -21.25 3.71 13.82
N LEU A 132 -21.73 2.53 13.42
CA LEU A 132 -23.11 2.11 13.67
C LEU A 132 -23.40 1.98 15.17
N SER A 133 -22.49 1.42 15.95
CA SER A 133 -22.64 1.33 17.42
C SER A 133 -22.73 2.71 18.10
N LYS A 134 -22.23 3.76 17.43
CA LYS A 134 -22.33 5.16 17.87
C LYS A 134 -23.48 5.92 17.21
N LEU A 135 -24.35 5.26 16.46
CA LEU A 135 -25.46 5.84 15.68
C LEU A 135 -24.98 6.92 14.66
N GLN A 136 -23.73 6.82 14.21
CA GLN A 136 -23.10 7.75 13.28
C GLN A 136 -23.14 7.20 11.85
N PHE A 137 -24.33 7.09 11.27
CA PHE A 137 -24.54 6.46 9.95
C PHE A 137 -23.73 7.07 8.82
N ARG A 138 -23.58 8.40 8.79
CA ARG A 138 -22.78 9.09 7.77
C ARG A 138 -21.32 8.62 7.77
N TYR A 139 -20.72 8.45 8.93
CA TYR A 139 -19.35 7.96 9.08
C TYR A 139 -19.25 6.45 8.81
N ALA A 140 -20.27 5.66 9.18
CA ALA A 140 -20.31 4.22 8.94
C ALA A 140 -20.20 3.86 7.45
N PHE A 141 -20.71 4.72 6.56
CA PHE A 141 -20.73 4.49 5.12
C PHE A 141 -19.90 5.50 4.33
N ARG A 142 -19.01 6.27 4.97
CA ARG A 142 -18.23 7.33 4.31
C ARG A 142 -17.35 6.81 3.17
N ARG A 143 -16.85 5.55 3.26
CA ARG A 143 -16.02 4.93 2.22
C ARG A 143 -16.80 4.61 0.93
N LEU A 144 -18.13 4.58 0.97
CA LEU A 144 -18.96 4.30 -0.22
C LEU A 144 -19.17 5.49 -1.14
N THR A 145 -18.65 6.66 -0.78
CA THR A 145 -18.73 7.85 -1.63
C THR A 145 -18.08 7.62 -3.00
N LYS A 146 -18.54 8.34 -4.01
CA LYS A 146 -17.92 8.35 -5.36
C LYS A 146 -16.71 9.30 -5.41
N GLY A 147 -16.67 10.31 -4.56
CA GLY A 147 -15.59 11.30 -4.46
C GLY A 147 -14.56 10.96 -3.38
N SER A 148 -13.71 11.93 -3.07
CA SER A 148 -12.79 11.85 -1.95
C SER A 148 -13.49 12.09 -0.61
N VAL A 149 -12.90 11.55 0.44
CA VAL A 149 -13.20 11.87 1.84
C VAL A 149 -11.99 12.59 2.42
N GLU A 150 -12.20 13.68 3.12
CA GLU A 150 -11.14 14.34 3.85
C GLU A 150 -10.77 13.50 5.09
N ALA A 151 -9.50 13.17 5.20
CA ALA A 151 -8.92 12.49 6.34
C ALA A 151 -7.78 13.32 6.92
N VAL A 152 -7.61 13.31 8.22
CA VAL A 152 -6.47 13.95 8.89
C VAL A 152 -5.36 12.91 9.00
N LEU A 153 -4.22 13.20 8.40
CA LEU A 153 -3.01 12.40 8.49
C LEU A 153 -1.90 13.29 9.05
N GLN A 154 -1.41 12.99 10.25
CA GLN A 154 -0.35 13.77 10.92
C GLN A 154 -0.63 15.30 10.89
N ASP A 155 -1.85 15.70 11.30
CA ASP A 155 -2.35 17.08 11.34
C ASP A 155 -2.51 17.76 9.96
N VAL A 156 -2.33 17.05 8.86
CA VAL A 156 -2.58 17.52 7.49
C VAL A 156 -3.89 16.95 6.97
N MET A 157 -4.71 17.80 6.37
CA MET A 157 -5.94 17.34 5.67
C MET A 157 -5.58 16.74 4.31
N VAL A 158 -5.83 15.45 4.16
CA VAL A 158 -5.54 14.70 2.92
C VAL A 158 -6.84 14.19 2.30
N LYS A 159 -7.01 14.45 1.00
CA LYS A 159 -8.10 13.82 0.24
C LYS A 159 -7.81 12.34 0.07
N THR A 160 -8.79 11.51 0.45
CA THR A 160 -8.64 10.05 0.42
C THR A 160 -9.73 9.44 -0.45
N TRP A 161 -9.34 8.62 -1.41
CA TRP A 161 -10.22 7.82 -2.25
C TRP A 161 -10.14 6.34 -1.86
N TYR A 162 -11.21 5.60 -2.07
CA TYR A 162 -11.27 4.19 -1.73
C TYR A 162 -11.45 3.35 -2.99
N PHE A 163 -10.68 2.27 -3.13
CA PHE A 163 -10.64 1.47 -4.36
C PHE A 163 -10.87 0.00 -4.07
N ASN A 164 -11.92 -0.59 -4.63
CA ASN A 164 -12.16 -2.02 -4.49
C ASN A 164 -11.16 -2.86 -5.30
N PRO A 165 -10.85 -4.10 -4.86
CA PRO A 165 -9.97 -4.99 -5.61
C PRO A 165 -10.40 -5.24 -7.08
N SER A 166 -11.71 -5.28 -7.33
CA SER A 166 -12.28 -5.42 -8.68
C SER A 166 -12.00 -4.20 -9.56
N GLN A 167 -12.03 -3.01 -8.97
CA GLN A 167 -11.74 -1.74 -9.63
C GLN A 167 -10.26 -1.65 -10.01
N MET A 168 -9.35 -1.95 -9.07
CA MET A 168 -7.91 -2.02 -9.31
C MET A 168 -7.58 -3.01 -10.44
N LYS A 169 -8.18 -4.21 -10.39
CA LYS A 169 -8.02 -5.21 -11.46
C LYS A 169 -8.51 -4.71 -12.82
N LYS A 170 -9.62 -3.97 -12.86
CA LYS A 170 -10.19 -3.42 -14.11
C LYS A 170 -9.27 -2.36 -14.73
N TRP A 171 -8.67 -1.51 -13.91
CA TRP A 171 -7.77 -0.45 -14.35
C TRP A 171 -6.39 -0.95 -14.76
N ALA A 172 -5.85 -1.94 -14.05
CA ALA A 172 -4.55 -2.55 -14.33
C ALA A 172 -4.60 -3.50 -15.55
N VAL A 173 -4.97 -2.99 -16.73
CA VAL A 173 -5.24 -3.80 -17.94
C VAL A 173 -4.03 -4.60 -18.41
N LYS A 174 -2.83 -4.02 -18.30
CA LYS A 174 -1.54 -4.66 -18.68
C LYS A 174 -1.04 -5.69 -17.66
N PHE A 175 -1.75 -5.86 -16.54
CA PHE A 175 -1.36 -6.74 -15.45
C PHE A 175 -2.32 -7.93 -15.26
N SER A 176 -1.77 -8.99 -14.70
CA SER A 176 -2.53 -10.10 -14.12
C SER A 176 -2.44 -10.02 -12.59
N VAL A 177 -3.56 -10.22 -11.90
CA VAL A 177 -3.57 -10.31 -10.43
C VAL A 177 -3.07 -11.66 -10.01
N VAL A 178 -1.95 -11.73 -9.30
CA VAL A 178 -1.34 -12.97 -8.78
C VAL A 178 -1.92 -13.32 -7.43
N ALA A 179 -2.10 -12.33 -6.56
CA ALA A 179 -2.66 -12.53 -5.23
C ALA A 179 -3.48 -11.32 -4.76
N LYS A 180 -4.43 -11.61 -3.89
CA LYS A 180 -5.15 -10.63 -3.05
C LYS A 180 -5.23 -11.18 -1.65
N LYS A 181 -4.94 -10.34 -0.65
CA LYS A 181 -5.02 -10.73 0.76
C LYS A 181 -5.70 -9.62 1.55
N PRO A 182 -6.75 -9.93 2.33
CA PRO A 182 -7.31 -8.97 3.27
C PRO A 182 -6.33 -8.69 4.40
N ILE A 183 -6.34 -7.48 4.92
CA ILE A 183 -5.54 -7.02 6.06
C ILE A 183 -6.48 -6.29 7.02
N GLY A 184 -6.47 -6.67 8.29
CA GLY A 184 -7.36 -6.09 9.29
C GLY A 184 -8.82 -6.51 9.13
N ILE A 185 -9.08 -7.80 8.82
CA ILE A 185 -10.44 -8.35 8.78
C ILE A 185 -10.91 -8.77 10.18
N ALA A 186 -10.04 -9.34 10.99
CA ALA A 186 -10.32 -9.71 12.37
C ALA A 186 -9.64 -8.77 13.36
N LEU A 187 -8.51 -8.17 13.00
CA LEU A 187 -7.82 -7.20 13.85
C LEU A 187 -8.49 -5.83 13.76
N PRO A 188 -8.76 -5.19 14.92
CA PRO A 188 -9.34 -3.87 14.95
C PRO A 188 -8.37 -2.83 14.37
N PRO A 189 -8.88 -1.79 13.68
CA PRO A 189 -8.06 -0.66 13.22
C PRO A 189 -7.35 0.06 14.37
N SER A 190 -6.32 0.83 14.04
CA SER A 190 -5.45 1.53 15.01
C SER A 190 -6.21 2.43 15.99
N TYR A 191 -7.27 3.10 15.58
CA TYR A 191 -8.10 3.95 16.45
C TYR A 191 -8.89 3.18 17.52
N LEU A 192 -9.04 1.85 17.40
CA LEU A 192 -9.59 0.97 18.42
C LEU A 192 -8.52 0.32 19.30
N GLN A 193 -7.23 0.48 18.98
CA GLN A 193 -6.12 -0.19 19.63
C GLN A 193 -6.07 0.09 21.14
N HIS A 194 -6.37 1.32 21.56
CA HIS A 194 -6.39 1.68 22.98
C HIS A 194 -7.38 0.85 23.81
N PHE A 195 -8.57 0.57 23.25
CA PHE A 195 -9.55 -0.28 23.90
C PHE A 195 -9.08 -1.74 23.98
N PHE A 196 -8.54 -2.27 22.89
CA PHE A 196 -8.12 -3.67 22.79
C PHE A 196 -6.77 -3.97 23.43
N SER A 197 -5.88 -2.98 23.60
CA SER A 197 -4.56 -3.16 24.24
C SER A 197 -4.64 -3.68 25.67
N ARG A 198 -5.74 -3.36 26.37
CA ARG A 198 -6.01 -3.87 27.71
C ARG A 198 -6.39 -5.37 27.75
N HIS A 199 -6.74 -5.96 26.59
CA HIS A 199 -7.22 -7.33 26.48
C HIS A 199 -6.29 -8.22 25.64
N LYS A 200 -5.02 -8.35 26.06
CA LYS A 200 -3.96 -9.07 25.31
C LYS A 200 -4.36 -10.50 24.88
N ARG A 201 -5.07 -11.26 25.74
CA ARG A 201 -5.53 -12.62 25.42
C ARG A 201 -6.55 -12.62 24.28
N PHE A 202 -7.43 -11.63 24.23
CA PHE A 202 -8.42 -11.48 23.19
C PHE A 202 -7.75 -11.09 21.86
N LEU A 203 -6.82 -10.12 21.88
CA LEU A 203 -6.00 -9.77 20.71
C LEU A 203 -5.24 -10.99 20.15
N GLY A 204 -4.72 -11.84 21.02
CA GLY A 204 -4.08 -13.09 20.58
C GLY A 204 -5.02 -14.07 19.86
N LYS A 205 -6.31 -14.11 20.25
CA LYS A 205 -7.33 -14.88 19.52
C LYS A 205 -7.67 -14.24 18.17
N LEU A 206 -7.83 -12.90 18.14
CA LEU A 206 -8.09 -12.15 16.91
C LEU A 206 -6.93 -12.29 15.92
N ASN A 207 -5.68 -12.24 16.39
CA ASN A 207 -4.50 -12.43 15.53
C ASN A 207 -4.44 -13.85 14.91
N ARG A 208 -4.84 -14.89 15.67
CA ARG A 208 -4.96 -16.24 15.12
C ARG A 208 -6.07 -16.35 14.07
N LEU A 209 -7.19 -15.65 14.29
CA LEU A 209 -8.28 -15.57 13.33
C LEU A 209 -7.86 -14.80 12.06
N GLU A 210 -7.18 -13.66 12.22
CA GLU A 210 -6.60 -12.88 11.11
C GLU A 210 -5.71 -13.75 10.22
N LYS A 211 -4.79 -14.53 10.80
CA LYS A 211 -3.92 -15.45 10.05
C LYS A 211 -4.67 -16.53 9.26
N ARG A 212 -5.90 -16.86 9.66
CA ARG A 212 -6.77 -17.78 8.90
C ARG A 212 -7.53 -17.05 7.80
N LEU A 213 -8.11 -15.89 8.13
CA LEU A 213 -8.97 -15.13 7.23
C LEU A 213 -8.17 -14.43 6.12
N ASN A 214 -6.90 -14.06 6.36
CA ASN A 214 -6.05 -13.41 5.35
C ASN A 214 -5.74 -14.31 4.14
N LYS A 215 -6.06 -15.61 4.22
CA LYS A 215 -5.97 -16.55 3.10
C LYS A 215 -7.17 -16.45 2.14
N TRP A 216 -8.26 -15.81 2.55
CA TRP A 216 -9.51 -15.76 1.80
C TRP A 216 -9.59 -14.45 1.00
N ALA A 217 -9.10 -14.50 -0.23
CA ALA A 217 -9.06 -13.34 -1.14
C ALA A 217 -10.42 -12.65 -1.34
N ALA A 218 -11.53 -13.36 -1.15
CA ALA A 218 -12.88 -12.80 -1.24
C ALA A 218 -13.15 -11.72 -0.17
N LEU A 219 -12.49 -11.78 0.99
CA LEU A 219 -12.65 -10.83 2.08
C LEU A 219 -11.91 -9.50 1.85
N SER A 220 -11.09 -9.39 0.80
CA SER A 220 -10.31 -8.18 0.49
C SER A 220 -11.16 -6.92 0.26
N GLY A 221 -12.43 -7.07 -0.11
CA GLY A 221 -13.33 -5.94 -0.34
C GLY A 221 -14.02 -5.40 0.91
N ILE A 222 -13.86 -6.05 2.08
CA ILE A 222 -14.53 -5.71 3.35
C ILE A 222 -13.56 -5.57 4.53
N ALA A 223 -12.28 -5.77 4.30
CA ALA A 223 -11.20 -5.58 5.28
C ALA A 223 -10.87 -4.10 5.48
N ASP A 224 -10.04 -3.78 6.45
CA ASP A 224 -9.55 -2.40 6.60
C ASP A 224 -8.67 -1.99 5.43
N HIS A 225 -7.71 -2.86 5.07
CA HIS A 225 -6.89 -2.76 3.87
C HIS A 225 -6.88 -4.11 3.13
N TYR A 226 -6.34 -4.11 1.92
CA TYR A 226 -5.99 -5.33 1.23
C TYR A 226 -4.66 -5.17 0.49
N LEU A 227 -3.88 -6.23 0.49
CA LEU A 227 -2.73 -6.35 -0.40
C LEU A 227 -3.22 -6.87 -1.75
N ILE A 228 -2.74 -6.25 -2.83
CA ILE A 228 -2.91 -6.75 -4.19
C ILE A 228 -1.54 -6.84 -4.86
N ASP A 229 -1.30 -7.96 -5.53
CA ASP A 229 -0.06 -8.27 -6.22
C ASP A 229 -0.33 -8.44 -7.70
N PHE A 230 0.32 -7.63 -8.50
CA PHE A 230 0.22 -7.61 -9.95
C PHE A 230 1.53 -8.05 -10.60
N ARG A 231 1.42 -8.83 -11.69
CA ARG A 231 2.51 -9.18 -12.59
C ARG A 231 2.16 -8.73 -14.00
N LEU A 232 3.15 -8.28 -14.76
CA LEU A 232 2.96 -7.96 -16.17
C LEU A 232 2.39 -9.16 -16.92
N LYS A 233 1.43 -8.91 -17.80
CA LYS A 233 1.00 -9.92 -18.76
C LYS A 233 2.11 -10.14 -19.78
N PRO A 234 2.33 -11.37 -20.26
CA PRO A 234 3.22 -11.61 -21.37
C PRO A 234 2.71 -10.80 -22.59
N GLU A 235 3.63 -10.20 -23.32
CA GLU A 235 3.30 -9.58 -24.59
C GLU A 235 2.73 -10.67 -25.52
N LYS A 236 1.55 -10.42 -26.08
CA LYS A 236 1.03 -11.28 -27.13
C LYS A 236 1.79 -10.96 -28.42
N HIS A 237 2.66 -11.85 -28.81
CA HIS A 237 3.27 -11.85 -30.15
C HIS A 237 2.21 -12.16 -31.18
#